data_54a4b2990e1a7ad038dba15a9eb64187
#
_entry.id   54a4b2990e1a7ad038dba15a9eb64187
#
_cell.length_a   1.000
_cell.length_b   1.000
_cell.length_c   1.000
_cell.angle_alpha   90.00
_cell.angle_beta   90.00
_cell.angle_gamma   90.00
#
_symmetry.space_group_name_H-M   'P 1'
#
loop_
_entity.id
_entity.type
_entity.pdbx_description
1 polymer ?
#
loop_
_entity_poly.entity_id
_entity_poly.type
_entity_poly.pdbx_seq_one_letter_code
_entity_poly.pdbx_strand_id
1 'polypeptide(L)'
;MKKRVLICGCNGQLGRTLQDLVSDYPEFSFYCTDIDTLDLRDFDAVSSFINEHKIDITINASAYTAVERAETEIALAYQVNEKAVDNLARATYGRGGFLVHISTDYVFDGESKEAYKPEDTPNPVSVYG
;
A
#
# COMPACT_ATOMS: atom_id res chain seq x y z
N MET A 1 15.01 -10.22 18.80
CA MET A 1 15.34 -9.55 17.49
C MET A 1 14.18 -8.63 17.13
N LYS A 2 14.47 -7.39 16.72
CA LYS A 2 13.42 -6.44 16.32
C LYS A 2 12.75 -6.88 15.02
N LYS A 3 11.43 -6.79 14.93
CA LYS A 3 10.72 -6.95 13.65
C LYS A 3 11.02 -5.76 12.73
N ARG A 4 11.16 -6.03 11.44
CA ARG A 4 11.49 -5.03 10.41
C ARG A 4 10.24 -4.67 9.65
N VAL A 5 9.93 -3.39 9.65
CA VAL A 5 8.72 -2.82 9.05
C VAL A 5 9.12 -1.96 7.86
N LEU A 6 8.57 -2.26 6.69
CA LEU A 6 8.65 -1.42 5.51
C LEU A 6 7.39 -0.54 5.43
N ILE A 7 7.58 0.76 5.32
CA ILE A 7 6.52 1.72 5.03
C ILE A 7 6.74 2.22 3.59
N CYS A 8 5.77 1.96 2.71
CA CYS A 8 5.76 2.45 1.33
C CYS A 8 4.89 3.71 1.22
N GLY A 9 5.28 4.66 0.38
CA GLY A 9 4.56 5.93 0.22
C GLY A 9 4.86 6.92 1.35
N CYS A 10 6.11 6.97 1.79
CA CYS A 10 6.56 7.79 2.93
C CYS A 10 6.35 9.29 2.75
N ASN A 11 6.35 9.79 1.51
CA ASN A 11 6.18 11.21 1.21
C ASN A 11 4.70 11.65 1.19
N GLY A 12 3.77 10.69 1.22
CA GLY A 12 2.34 10.96 1.30
C GLY A 12 1.88 11.36 2.71
N GLN A 13 0.61 11.75 2.83
CA GLN A 13 0.03 12.22 4.11
C GLN A 13 0.14 11.14 5.21
N LEU A 14 -0.36 9.93 4.95
CA LEU A 14 -0.31 8.84 5.92
C LEU A 14 1.14 8.39 6.18
N GLY A 15 1.96 8.30 5.11
CA GLY A 15 3.37 7.90 5.23
C GLY A 15 4.16 8.81 6.16
N ARG A 16 3.99 10.12 6.05
CA ARG A 16 4.62 11.12 6.94
C ARG A 16 4.15 10.97 8.38
N THR A 17 2.85 10.81 8.60
CA THR A 17 2.29 10.58 9.93
C THR A 17 2.86 9.31 10.58
N LEU A 18 3.01 8.23 9.79
CA LEU A 18 3.63 7.00 10.29
C LEU A 18 5.11 7.20 10.63
N GLN A 19 5.85 7.98 9.83
CA GLN A 19 7.25 8.31 10.14
C GLN A 19 7.40 9.08 11.45
N ASP A 20 6.48 10.00 11.75
CA ASP A 20 6.50 10.76 13.01
C ASP A 20 6.34 9.87 14.23
N LEU A 21 5.69 8.71 14.07
CA LEU A 21 5.47 7.74 15.15
C LEU A 21 6.62 6.73 15.34
N VAL A 22 7.57 6.64 14.41
CA VAL A 22 8.64 5.63 14.45
C VAL A 22 9.43 5.63 15.76
N SER A 23 9.70 6.81 16.32
CA SER A 23 10.43 6.96 17.58
C SER A 23 9.69 6.39 18.79
N ASP A 24 8.36 6.28 18.73
CA ASP A 24 7.52 5.80 19.82
C ASP A 24 7.48 4.26 19.88
N TYR A 25 8.00 3.60 18.83
CA TYR A 25 8.00 2.14 18.70
C TYR A 25 9.43 1.56 18.56
N PRO A 26 10.30 1.72 19.57
CA PRO A 26 11.70 1.33 19.49
C PRO A 26 11.92 -0.19 19.38
N GLU A 27 10.90 -1.01 19.60
CA GLU A 27 10.92 -2.46 19.42
C GLU A 27 10.92 -2.90 17.95
N PHE A 28 10.58 -2.00 17.00
CA PHE A 28 10.64 -2.22 15.56
C PHE A 28 11.86 -1.56 14.94
N SER A 29 12.24 -2.03 13.74
CA SER A 29 13.19 -1.37 12.84
C SER A 29 12.43 -0.96 11.58
N PHE A 30 12.40 0.33 11.28
CA PHE A 30 11.62 0.86 10.17
C PHE A 30 12.47 1.19 8.96
N TYR A 31 11.93 0.90 7.77
CA TYR A 31 12.44 1.28 6.45
C TYR A 31 11.34 2.08 5.76
N CYS A 32 11.68 3.27 5.32
CA CYS A 32 10.74 4.18 4.66
C CYS A 32 11.15 4.34 3.19
N THR A 33 10.22 4.11 2.27
CA THR A 33 10.45 4.21 0.83
C THR A 33 9.35 5.01 0.14
N ASP A 34 9.70 5.59 -0.99
CA ASP A 34 8.77 6.19 -1.93
C ASP A 34 9.20 5.85 -3.36
N ILE A 35 8.51 6.36 -4.39
CA ILE A 35 8.75 5.99 -5.78
C ILE A 35 10.20 6.24 -6.25
N ASP A 36 10.87 7.23 -5.71
CA ASP A 36 12.27 7.57 -6.01
C ASP A 36 13.28 6.58 -5.42
N THR A 37 12.89 5.85 -4.38
CA THR A 37 13.76 4.88 -3.68
C THR A 37 13.35 3.43 -3.93
N LEU A 38 12.06 3.16 -4.16
CA LEU A 38 11.55 1.84 -4.49
C LEU A 38 10.29 1.96 -5.34
N ASP A 39 10.40 1.70 -6.63
CA ASP A 39 9.24 1.63 -7.52
C ASP A 39 8.47 0.32 -7.29
N LEU A 40 7.29 0.42 -6.69
CA LEU A 40 6.47 -0.75 -6.35
C LEU A 40 5.90 -1.47 -7.59
N ARG A 41 5.98 -0.86 -8.78
CA ARG A 41 5.55 -1.49 -10.04
C ARG A 41 6.57 -2.51 -10.54
N ASP A 42 7.82 -2.43 -10.07
CA ASP A 42 8.90 -3.36 -10.38
C ASP A 42 8.94 -4.49 -9.33
N PHE A 43 8.45 -5.68 -9.72
CA PHE A 43 8.40 -6.83 -8.81
C PHE A 43 9.79 -7.28 -8.34
N ASP A 44 10.78 -7.27 -9.22
CA ASP A 44 12.13 -7.75 -8.88
C ASP A 44 12.79 -6.81 -7.87
N ALA A 45 12.62 -5.49 -8.05
CA ALA A 45 13.09 -4.49 -7.11
C ALA A 45 12.41 -4.65 -5.73
N VAL A 46 11.09 -4.82 -5.71
CA VAL A 46 10.31 -5.03 -4.49
C VAL A 46 10.73 -6.31 -3.77
N SER A 47 10.84 -7.42 -4.51
CA SER A 47 11.23 -8.71 -3.96
C SER A 47 12.66 -8.67 -3.39
N SER A 48 13.60 -8.08 -4.12
CA SER A 48 14.98 -7.91 -3.67
C SER A 48 15.04 -7.09 -2.38
N PHE A 49 14.38 -5.94 -2.35
CA PHE A 49 14.35 -5.07 -1.17
C PHE A 49 13.81 -5.80 0.07
N ILE A 50 12.65 -6.47 -0.06
CA ILE A 50 12.00 -7.20 1.03
C ILE A 50 12.90 -8.32 1.56
N ASN A 51 13.58 -9.05 0.68
CA ASN A 51 14.48 -10.15 1.06
C ASN A 51 15.79 -9.65 1.68
N GLU A 52 16.46 -8.68 1.08
CA GLU A 52 17.74 -8.14 1.55
C GLU A 52 17.61 -7.51 2.92
N HIS A 53 16.56 -6.71 3.11
CA HIS A 53 16.27 -6.07 4.40
C HIS A 53 15.53 -6.98 5.37
N LYS A 54 15.18 -8.21 4.96
CA LYS A 54 14.46 -9.21 5.78
C LYS A 54 13.18 -8.62 6.40
N ILE A 55 12.38 -7.95 5.59
CA ILE A 55 11.15 -7.29 6.04
C ILE A 55 10.14 -8.31 6.58
N ASP A 56 9.63 -8.07 7.77
CA ASP A 56 8.62 -8.91 8.43
C ASP A 56 7.20 -8.36 8.23
N ILE A 57 7.07 -7.03 8.15
CA ILE A 57 5.79 -6.35 7.99
C ILE A 57 5.93 -5.28 6.91
N THR A 58 5.02 -5.26 5.95
CA THR A 58 4.92 -4.20 4.96
C THR A 58 3.64 -3.39 5.19
N ILE A 59 3.77 -2.07 5.29
CA ILE A 59 2.64 -1.13 5.36
C ILE A 59 2.61 -0.36 4.06
N ASN A 60 1.59 -0.58 3.24
CA ASN A 60 1.42 0.14 1.98
C ASN A 60 0.52 1.37 2.18
N ALA A 61 1.15 2.53 2.31
CA ALA A 61 0.50 3.84 2.35
C ALA A 61 0.61 4.57 0.99
N SER A 62 1.12 3.90 -0.05
CA SER A 62 1.20 4.47 -1.41
C SER A 62 -0.11 4.24 -2.16
N ALA A 63 -0.53 5.23 -2.94
CA ALA A 63 -1.68 5.12 -3.83
C ALA A 63 -1.65 6.22 -4.90
N TYR A 64 -2.28 5.94 -6.05
CA TYR A 64 -2.72 6.96 -6.99
C TYR A 64 -4.10 7.44 -6.53
N THR A 65 -4.20 8.69 -6.07
CA THR A 65 -5.41 9.20 -5.40
C THR A 65 -6.17 10.26 -6.18
N ALA A 66 -5.74 10.58 -7.39
CA ALA A 66 -6.41 11.55 -8.26
C ALA A 66 -7.63 10.89 -8.94
N VAL A 67 -8.74 10.79 -8.22
CA VAL A 67 -9.96 10.05 -8.62
C VAL A 67 -10.45 10.44 -10.01
N GLU A 68 -10.58 11.75 -10.28
CA GLU A 68 -11.07 12.24 -11.58
C GLU A 68 -10.06 11.95 -12.71
N ARG A 69 -8.75 12.13 -12.44
CA ARG A 69 -7.71 11.85 -13.45
C ARG A 69 -7.55 10.37 -13.72
N ALA A 70 -7.90 9.50 -12.81
CA ALA A 70 -7.88 8.05 -13.03
C ALA A 70 -8.78 7.64 -14.22
N GLU A 71 -9.86 8.38 -14.49
CA GLU A 71 -10.73 8.13 -15.64
C GLU A 71 -10.03 8.31 -16.99
N THR A 72 -8.97 9.10 -17.06
CA THR A 72 -8.13 9.31 -18.25
C THR A 72 -6.76 8.66 -18.14
N GLU A 73 -6.24 8.49 -16.94
CA GLU A 73 -4.94 7.84 -16.65
C GLU A 73 -5.13 6.39 -16.16
N ILE A 74 -6.03 5.65 -16.81
CA ILE A 74 -6.49 4.31 -16.40
C ILE A 74 -5.31 3.37 -16.16
N ALA A 75 -4.37 3.30 -17.10
CA ALA A 75 -3.21 2.40 -16.99
C ALA A 75 -2.34 2.72 -15.76
N LEU A 76 -2.13 4.00 -15.45
CA LEU A 76 -1.35 4.42 -14.28
C LEU A 76 -2.08 4.08 -12.99
N ALA A 77 -3.39 4.31 -12.91
CA ALA A 77 -4.20 3.96 -11.76
C ALA A 77 -4.12 2.46 -11.43
N TYR A 78 -4.27 1.60 -12.44
CA TYR A 78 -4.12 0.14 -12.28
C TYR A 78 -2.70 -0.28 -11.92
N GLN A 79 -1.68 0.33 -12.51
CA GLN A 79 -0.28 0.01 -12.18
C GLN A 79 0.05 0.30 -10.71
N VAL A 80 -0.47 1.40 -10.16
CA VAL A 80 -0.17 1.83 -8.79
C VAL A 80 -1.10 1.19 -7.77
N ASN A 81 -2.40 1.14 -8.04
CA ASN A 81 -3.41 0.72 -7.05
C ASN A 81 -3.73 -0.78 -7.10
N GLU A 82 -3.38 -1.48 -8.18
CA GLU A 82 -3.59 -2.92 -8.31
C GLU A 82 -2.25 -3.66 -8.44
N LYS A 83 -1.49 -3.41 -9.52
CA LYS A 83 -0.27 -4.16 -9.82
C LYS A 83 0.82 -4.02 -8.76
N ALA A 84 1.05 -2.80 -8.28
CA ALA A 84 2.03 -2.55 -7.22
C ALA A 84 1.61 -3.23 -5.90
N VAL A 85 0.32 -3.29 -5.61
CA VAL A 85 -0.21 -3.99 -4.42
C VAL A 85 -0.02 -5.50 -4.55
N ASP A 86 -0.29 -6.08 -5.73
CA ASP A 86 -0.01 -7.49 -6.02
C ASP A 86 1.49 -7.81 -5.83
N ASN A 87 2.37 -6.96 -6.33
CA ASN A 87 3.82 -7.12 -6.17
C ASN A 87 4.23 -7.15 -4.70
N LEU A 88 3.72 -6.20 -3.89
CA LEU A 88 3.97 -6.16 -2.45
C LEU A 88 3.42 -7.40 -1.73
N ALA A 89 2.20 -7.81 -2.06
CA ALA A 89 1.55 -8.96 -1.46
C ALA A 89 2.35 -10.25 -1.72
N ARG A 90 2.74 -10.48 -2.97
CA ARG A 90 3.52 -11.66 -3.38
C ARG A 90 4.91 -11.68 -2.73
N ALA A 91 5.62 -10.55 -2.76
CA ALA A 91 6.96 -10.48 -2.17
C ALA A 91 6.92 -10.63 -0.65
N THR A 92 5.98 -9.97 0.02
CA THR A 92 5.80 -10.05 1.48
C THR A 92 5.40 -11.48 1.90
N TYR A 93 4.44 -12.08 1.20
CA TYR A 93 4.01 -13.45 1.47
C TYR A 93 5.14 -14.48 1.21
N GLY A 94 5.87 -14.32 0.11
CA GLY A 94 7.02 -15.20 -0.23
C GLY A 94 8.11 -15.19 0.85
N ARG A 95 8.23 -14.11 1.60
CA ARG A 95 9.13 -13.98 2.75
C ARG A 95 8.51 -14.54 4.05
N GLY A 96 7.21 -14.88 4.08
CA GLY A 96 6.45 -15.22 5.29
C GLY A 96 6.11 -14.01 6.15
N GLY A 97 6.08 -12.82 5.54
CA GLY A 97 5.76 -11.55 6.20
C GLY A 97 4.27 -11.22 6.18
N PHE A 98 3.94 -10.05 6.71
CA PHE A 98 2.58 -9.55 6.87
C PHE A 98 2.39 -8.23 6.09
N LEU A 99 1.38 -8.15 5.24
CA LEU A 99 1.03 -6.93 4.50
C LEU A 99 -0.18 -6.23 5.14
N VAL A 100 -0.02 -4.95 5.44
CA VAL A 100 -1.12 -4.02 5.77
C VAL A 100 -1.29 -3.09 4.57
N HIS A 101 -2.44 -3.18 3.89
CA HIS A 101 -2.77 -2.32 2.75
C HIS A 101 -3.93 -1.40 3.10
N ILE A 102 -3.80 -0.14 2.72
CA ILE A 102 -4.84 0.87 2.91
C ILE A 102 -5.70 0.92 1.65
N SER A 103 -6.95 0.53 1.78
CA SER A 103 -7.94 0.57 0.71
C SER A 103 -8.75 1.88 0.75
N THR A 104 -9.82 1.96 -0.02
CA THR A 104 -10.69 3.14 -0.15
C THR A 104 -12.16 2.74 -0.05
N ASP A 105 -13.01 3.64 0.47
CA ASP A 105 -14.46 3.52 0.44
C ASP A 105 -15.05 3.59 -0.99
N TYR A 106 -14.29 4.10 -1.96
CA TYR A 106 -14.68 4.09 -3.38
C TYR A 106 -14.82 2.68 -3.97
N VAL A 107 -14.45 1.63 -3.26
CA VAL A 107 -14.76 0.25 -3.67
C VAL A 107 -16.26 -0.05 -3.60
N PHE A 108 -17.03 0.77 -2.89
CA PHE A 108 -18.49 0.69 -2.81
C PHE A 108 -19.16 1.74 -3.72
N ASP A 109 -20.41 1.48 -4.11
CA ASP A 109 -21.18 2.37 -5.01
C ASP A 109 -21.81 3.58 -4.29
N GLY A 110 -21.89 3.57 -2.97
CA GLY A 110 -22.49 4.65 -2.18
C GLY A 110 -24.03 4.61 -2.10
N GLU A 111 -24.69 3.57 -2.59
CA GLU A 111 -26.15 3.47 -2.65
C GLU A 111 -26.78 2.94 -1.35
N SER A 112 -25.98 2.42 -0.43
CA SER A 112 -26.47 1.92 0.86
C SER A 112 -26.99 3.05 1.74
N LYS A 113 -28.11 2.82 2.40
CA LYS A 113 -28.68 3.70 3.45
C LYS A 113 -28.04 3.47 4.83
N GLU A 114 -27.31 2.37 4.96
CA GLU A 114 -26.61 1.99 6.19
C GLU A 114 -25.09 2.04 5.97
N ALA A 115 -24.34 2.06 7.05
CA ALA A 115 -22.88 1.99 6.98
C ALA A 115 -22.42 0.67 6.34
N TYR A 116 -21.47 0.75 5.41
CA TYR A 116 -20.87 -0.45 4.80
C TYR A 116 -20.05 -1.23 5.82
N LYS A 117 -20.02 -2.54 5.64
CA LYS A 117 -19.28 -3.50 6.45
C LYS A 117 -18.16 -4.14 5.62
N PRO A 118 -17.15 -4.71 6.27
CA PRO A 118 -16.06 -5.40 5.57
C PRO A 118 -16.51 -6.55 4.66
N GLU A 119 -17.65 -7.17 4.98
CA GLU A 119 -18.21 -8.31 4.25
C GLU A 119 -19.09 -7.91 3.06
N ASP A 120 -19.43 -6.62 2.95
CA ASP A 120 -20.27 -6.12 1.85
C ASP A 120 -19.53 -6.26 0.51
N THR A 121 -20.26 -6.63 -0.51
CA THR A 121 -19.71 -6.85 -1.85
C THR A 121 -19.24 -5.53 -2.46
N PRO A 122 -17.99 -5.40 -2.87
CA PRO A 122 -17.51 -4.24 -3.60
C PRO A 122 -18.28 -4.05 -4.92
N ASN A 123 -18.61 -2.82 -5.23
CA ASN A 123 -19.27 -2.42 -6.48
C ASN A 123 -18.77 -1.02 -6.91
N PRO A 124 -17.50 -0.87 -7.31
CA PRO A 124 -16.94 0.43 -7.67
C PRO A 124 -17.59 0.99 -8.92
N VAL A 125 -17.81 2.31 -8.93
CA VAL A 125 -18.41 3.04 -10.06
C VAL A 125 -17.40 3.91 -10.80
N SER A 126 -16.14 3.92 -10.36
CA SER A 126 -15.04 4.68 -10.97
C SER A 126 -13.84 3.78 -11.25
N VAL A 127 -12.94 4.24 -12.13
CA VAL A 127 -11.65 3.57 -12.37
C VAL A 127 -10.82 3.50 -11.09
N TYR A 128 -10.84 4.56 -10.28
CA TYR A 128 -10.13 4.60 -9.01
C TYR A 128 -10.59 3.50 -8.03
N GLY A 129 -11.90 3.32 -7.86
CA GLY A 129 -12.48 2.28 -7.00
C GLY A 129 -12.32 0.88 -7.56
#